data_d0d05e8896fd5118a500c2168f25bb4e
#
_entry.id   d0d05e8896fd5118a500c2168f25bb4e
#
_cell.length_a   1.000
_cell.length_b   1.000
_cell.length_c   1.000
_cell.angle_alpha   90.00
_cell.angle_beta   90.00
_cell.angle_gamma   90.00
#
_symmetry.space_group_name_H-M   'P 1'
#
loop_
_entity.id
_entity.type
_entity.pdbx_description
1 polymer ?
#
loop_
_entity_poly.entity_id
_entity_poly.type
_entity_poly.pdbx_seq_one_letter_code
_entity_poly.pdbx_strand_id
1 'polypeptide(L)'
;MQGVLDMIRAGENSPVDIFYGIPSCVPSTSPELETTGGIITCEEMEGLKENPWVACVGEVMNYRTIIRENQLEITRFLKQLREKDRIFPIEGHCPALLDLDLAKFLYLGINGDHTEHSLEELEQRFANGMFMEIQEKMLRREVLDYIREHGLEEHFCFVTDDVMADTLCIQGHLDALVRRAMELGMPAEQAVYNASFTPARRMNLLDRGAIAPGKIADFLLLSDLDTFAVSATYKNGKCIWRRGQDEREQPAQEQHGPDRGQDMRFPEPYYHSIHLEFQEQSRFEVPMESDSGTVMVRVMEI
;
A
#
# COMPACT_ATOMS: atom_id res chain seq x y z
N MET A 1 10.22 5.24 -14.25
CA MET A 1 11.17 4.19 -13.77
C MET A 1 12.19 4.72 -12.76
N GLN A 2 12.96 5.79 -13.06
CA GLN A 2 14.07 6.25 -12.20
C GLN A 2 13.66 6.51 -10.75
N GLY A 3 12.53 7.18 -10.49
CA GLY A 3 12.06 7.44 -9.13
C GLY A 3 11.85 6.18 -8.27
N VAL A 4 11.34 5.10 -8.86
CA VAL A 4 11.20 3.81 -8.14
C VAL A 4 12.57 3.23 -7.77
N LEU A 5 13.52 3.28 -8.69
CA LEU A 5 14.89 2.81 -8.43
C LEU A 5 15.60 3.65 -7.35
N ASP A 6 15.31 4.94 -7.29
CA ASP A 6 15.85 5.82 -6.25
C ASP A 6 15.22 5.55 -4.89
N MET A 7 13.92 5.25 -4.85
CA MET A 7 13.26 4.81 -3.61
C MET A 7 13.80 3.46 -3.12
N ILE A 8 14.02 2.50 -4.02
CA ILE A 8 14.64 1.20 -3.67
C ILE A 8 16.02 1.44 -3.04
N ARG A 9 16.87 2.26 -3.66
CA ARG A 9 18.19 2.62 -3.13
C ARG A 9 18.10 3.32 -1.76
N ALA A 10 17.14 4.21 -1.57
CA ALA A 10 16.92 4.89 -0.30
C ALA A 10 16.50 3.91 0.81
N GLY A 11 15.81 2.83 0.48
CA GLY A 11 15.37 1.79 1.41
C GLY A 11 16.43 0.73 1.76
N GLU A 12 17.55 0.65 1.05
CA GLU A 12 18.57 -0.42 1.22
C GLU A 12 19.14 -0.50 2.65
N ASN A 13 19.21 0.61 3.36
CA ASN A 13 19.73 0.67 4.74
C ASN A 13 18.63 0.74 5.80
N SER A 14 17.38 0.45 5.43
CA SER A 14 16.28 0.38 6.39
C SER A 14 16.48 -0.76 7.38
N PRO A 15 16.13 -0.60 8.67
CA PRO A 15 16.12 -1.70 9.63
C PRO A 15 15.06 -2.75 9.33
N VAL A 16 14.16 -2.49 8.38
CA VAL A 16 13.13 -3.43 7.91
C VAL A 16 13.27 -3.65 6.40
N ASP A 17 12.86 -4.81 5.91
CA ASP A 17 12.80 -5.05 4.47
C ASP A 17 11.63 -4.28 3.86
N ILE A 18 11.89 -3.53 2.80
CA ILE A 18 10.88 -2.78 2.07
C ILE A 18 10.75 -3.39 0.68
N PHE A 19 9.56 -3.87 0.37
CA PHE A 19 9.20 -4.34 -0.96
C PHE A 19 8.36 -3.29 -1.67
N TYR A 20 8.49 -3.24 -2.98
CA TYR A 20 7.89 -2.19 -3.81
C TYR A 20 6.90 -2.78 -4.80
N GLY A 21 5.84 -2.03 -5.08
CA GLY A 21 4.96 -2.30 -6.21
C GLY A 21 5.40 -1.56 -7.46
N ILE A 22 5.23 -2.17 -8.63
CA ILE A 22 5.41 -1.49 -9.91
C ILE A 22 4.29 -0.45 -10.04
N PRO A 23 4.59 0.85 -10.21
CA PRO A 23 3.55 1.84 -10.47
C PRO A 23 2.81 1.50 -11.75
N SER A 24 1.52 1.28 -11.66
CA SER A 24 0.70 0.84 -12.78
C SER A 24 0.09 1.98 -13.59
N CYS A 25 -0.04 3.13 -12.96
CA CYS A 25 -0.69 4.31 -13.52
C CYS A 25 0.20 5.54 -13.29
N VAL A 26 0.98 5.90 -14.30
CA VAL A 26 1.73 7.16 -14.34
C VAL A 26 1.46 7.78 -15.72
N PRO A 27 0.68 8.85 -15.78
CA PRO A 27 -0.01 9.51 -14.67
C PRO A 27 -1.12 8.65 -14.02
N SER A 28 -1.51 8.98 -12.79
CA SER A 28 -2.54 8.24 -12.04
C SER A 28 -3.94 8.39 -12.67
N THR A 29 -4.20 9.50 -13.33
CA THR A 29 -5.45 9.83 -14.00
C THR A 29 -5.25 9.98 -15.50
N SER A 30 -5.02 11.21 -15.98
CA SER A 30 -4.73 11.50 -17.39
C SER A 30 -3.66 12.60 -17.49
N PRO A 31 -2.92 12.67 -18.62
CA PRO A 31 -1.89 13.70 -18.80
C PRO A 31 -2.40 15.14 -18.68
N GLU A 32 -3.69 15.36 -18.96
CA GLU A 32 -4.31 16.68 -18.86
C GLU A 32 -4.59 17.12 -17.42
N LEU A 33 -4.64 16.16 -16.50
CA LEU A 33 -4.93 16.39 -15.07
C LEU A 33 -3.69 16.32 -14.20
N GLU A 34 -2.56 15.86 -14.76
CA GLU A 34 -1.32 15.64 -14.01
C GLU A 34 -0.27 16.70 -14.37
N THR A 35 0.47 17.13 -13.37
CA THR A 35 1.46 18.21 -13.52
C THR A 35 2.89 17.74 -13.71
N THR A 36 3.17 16.46 -13.44
CA THR A 36 4.53 15.90 -13.49
C THR A 36 5.02 15.59 -14.89
N GLY A 37 4.10 15.36 -15.86
CA GLY A 37 4.41 14.98 -17.23
C GLY A 37 5.08 13.59 -17.37
N GLY A 38 5.18 12.84 -16.29
CA GLY A 38 5.76 11.49 -16.30
C GLY A 38 4.80 10.47 -16.93
N ILE A 39 5.37 9.53 -17.67
CA ILE A 39 4.66 8.35 -18.20
C ILE A 39 5.49 7.13 -17.85
N ILE A 40 4.84 6.01 -17.50
CA ILE A 40 5.48 4.70 -17.37
C ILE A 40 5.06 3.83 -18.55
N THR A 41 6.03 3.25 -19.23
CA THR A 41 5.81 2.37 -20.38
C THR A 41 5.74 0.90 -19.95
N CYS A 42 5.18 0.05 -20.82
CA CYS A 42 5.17 -1.39 -20.63
C CYS A 42 6.58 -1.95 -20.42
N GLU A 43 7.55 -1.49 -21.22
CA GLU A 43 8.95 -1.90 -21.15
C GLU A 43 9.61 -1.48 -19.82
N GLU A 44 9.28 -0.31 -19.28
CA GLU A 44 9.77 0.13 -17.98
C GLU A 44 9.16 -0.70 -16.84
N MET A 45 7.88 -1.05 -16.92
CA MET A 45 7.23 -1.95 -15.95
C MET A 45 7.85 -3.35 -15.99
N GLU A 46 8.13 -3.90 -17.18
CA GLU A 46 8.85 -5.17 -17.33
C GLU A 46 10.25 -5.09 -16.72
N GLY A 47 10.98 -4.01 -16.95
CA GLY A 47 12.30 -3.81 -16.35
C GLY A 47 12.28 -3.72 -14.83
N LEU A 48 11.26 -3.09 -14.25
CA LEU A 48 11.10 -3.03 -12.80
C LEU A 48 10.80 -4.39 -12.17
N LYS A 49 10.03 -5.24 -12.85
CA LYS A 49 9.70 -6.59 -12.38
C LYS A 49 10.94 -7.47 -12.12
N GLU A 50 12.02 -7.25 -12.85
CA GLU A 50 13.27 -8.01 -12.68
C GLU A 50 14.02 -7.62 -11.38
N ASN A 51 13.62 -6.57 -10.70
CA ASN A 51 14.26 -6.16 -9.45
C ASN A 51 13.77 -7.03 -8.29
N PRO A 52 14.68 -7.65 -7.50
CA PRO A 52 14.29 -8.57 -6.42
C PRO A 52 13.50 -7.92 -5.26
N TRP A 53 13.51 -6.60 -5.16
CA TRP A 53 12.72 -5.84 -4.19
C TRP A 53 11.32 -5.46 -4.69
N VAL A 54 10.99 -5.83 -5.91
CA VAL A 54 9.66 -5.61 -6.47
C VAL A 54 8.82 -6.87 -6.30
N ALA A 55 7.77 -6.79 -5.49
CA ALA A 55 6.95 -7.93 -5.09
C ALA A 55 5.61 -8.04 -5.81
N CYS A 56 5.10 -6.94 -6.37
CA CYS A 56 3.77 -6.91 -7.00
C CYS A 56 3.70 -5.84 -8.08
N VAL A 57 2.63 -5.84 -8.85
CA VAL A 57 2.16 -4.63 -9.52
C VAL A 57 1.44 -3.82 -8.46
N GLY A 58 1.86 -2.58 -8.25
CA GLY A 58 1.19 -1.63 -7.35
C GLY A 58 -0.21 -1.31 -7.85
N GLU A 59 -1.00 -0.66 -7.04
CA GLU A 59 -2.42 -0.49 -7.27
C GLU A 59 -2.79 0.00 -8.68
N VAL A 60 -3.72 -0.71 -9.32
CA VAL A 60 -4.25 -0.33 -10.61
C VAL A 60 -5.42 0.62 -10.43
N MET A 61 -5.13 1.93 -10.42
CA MET A 61 -6.11 2.98 -10.07
C MET A 61 -7.05 3.37 -11.21
N ASN A 62 -6.59 3.36 -12.45
CA ASN A 62 -7.40 3.82 -13.58
C ASN A 62 -8.38 2.75 -14.07
N TYR A 63 -9.10 2.11 -13.13
CA TYR A 63 -9.96 0.95 -13.38
C TYR A 63 -11.08 1.24 -14.39
N ARG A 64 -11.65 2.45 -14.38
CA ARG A 64 -12.74 2.82 -15.32
C ARG A 64 -12.28 2.87 -16.77
N THR A 65 -11.05 3.28 -17.01
CA THR A 65 -10.49 3.35 -18.36
C THR A 65 -10.04 1.99 -18.82
N ILE A 66 -9.30 1.25 -17.99
CA ILE A 66 -8.72 -0.03 -18.38
C ILE A 66 -9.75 -1.12 -18.70
N ILE A 67 -10.93 -1.09 -18.10
CA ILE A 67 -12.02 -2.03 -18.45
C ILE A 67 -12.68 -1.69 -19.79
N ARG A 68 -12.41 -0.54 -20.38
CA ARG A 68 -12.96 -0.07 -21.65
C ARG A 68 -11.94 -0.01 -22.78
N GLU A 69 -10.67 0.22 -22.44
CA GLU A 69 -9.59 0.46 -23.40
C GLU A 69 -8.49 -0.61 -23.29
N ASN A 70 -8.22 -1.28 -24.40
CA ASN A 70 -7.27 -2.41 -24.46
C ASN A 70 -5.85 -2.03 -24.91
N GLN A 71 -5.58 -0.76 -25.18
CA GLN A 71 -4.31 -0.30 -25.78
C GLN A 71 -3.45 0.54 -24.86
N LEU A 72 -3.79 0.63 -23.58
CA LEU A 72 -2.99 1.32 -22.60
C LEU A 72 -1.71 0.53 -22.29
N GLU A 73 -0.66 1.24 -21.90
CA GLU A 73 0.61 0.62 -21.49
C GLU A 73 0.42 -0.43 -20.39
N ILE A 74 -0.40 -0.11 -19.38
CA ILE A 74 -0.73 -1.04 -18.32
C ILE A 74 -1.48 -2.30 -18.83
N THR A 75 -2.44 -2.16 -19.74
CA THR A 75 -3.17 -3.33 -20.26
C THR A 75 -2.27 -4.23 -21.11
N ARG A 76 -1.31 -3.66 -21.84
CA ARG A 76 -0.25 -4.41 -22.56
C ARG A 76 0.62 -5.17 -21.58
N PHE A 77 1.09 -4.50 -20.54
CA PHE A 77 1.93 -5.12 -19.49
C PHE A 77 1.19 -6.25 -18.78
N LEU A 78 -0.05 -6.03 -18.30
CA LEU A 78 -0.83 -7.06 -17.61
C LEU A 78 -1.06 -8.30 -18.49
N LYS A 79 -1.31 -8.11 -19.78
CA LYS A 79 -1.45 -9.22 -20.72
C LYS A 79 -0.17 -10.04 -20.82
N GLN A 80 0.98 -9.40 -21.00
CA GLN A 80 2.28 -10.06 -21.09
C GLN A 80 2.64 -10.74 -19.75
N LEU A 81 2.37 -10.09 -18.62
CA LEU A 81 2.59 -10.64 -17.30
C LEU A 81 1.81 -11.94 -17.09
N ARG A 82 0.53 -11.98 -17.45
CA ARG A 82 -0.30 -13.19 -17.35
C ARG A 82 0.19 -14.36 -18.23
N GLU A 83 0.80 -14.06 -19.36
CA GLU A 83 1.39 -15.08 -20.24
C GLU A 83 2.69 -15.66 -19.65
N LYS A 84 3.50 -14.82 -19.00
CA LYS A 84 4.82 -15.17 -18.49
C LYS A 84 4.80 -15.65 -17.03
N ASP A 85 4.01 -14.99 -16.18
CA ASP A 85 4.01 -15.21 -14.72
C ASP A 85 2.62 -14.96 -14.13
N ARG A 86 1.81 -16.02 -14.09
CA ARG A 86 0.41 -15.94 -13.63
C ARG A 86 0.26 -15.77 -12.13
N ILE A 87 1.31 -16.01 -11.37
CA ILE A 87 1.27 -15.97 -9.89
C ILE A 87 1.82 -14.66 -9.33
N PHE A 88 2.34 -13.76 -10.18
CA PHE A 88 2.79 -12.46 -9.74
C PHE A 88 1.62 -11.62 -9.25
N PRO A 89 1.65 -11.10 -8.01
CA PRO A 89 0.54 -10.35 -7.45
C PRO A 89 0.25 -9.07 -8.22
N ILE A 90 -1.02 -8.78 -8.42
CA ILE A 90 -1.48 -7.54 -9.07
C ILE A 90 -2.52 -6.91 -8.16
N GLU A 91 -2.15 -5.80 -7.55
CA GLU A 91 -3.02 -5.09 -6.62
C GLU A 91 -3.90 -4.08 -7.35
N GLY A 92 -5.12 -3.95 -6.90
CA GLY A 92 -6.13 -3.10 -7.48
C GLY A 92 -6.52 -1.94 -6.60
N HIS A 93 -7.19 -0.99 -7.23
CA HIS A 93 -7.86 0.14 -6.59
C HIS A 93 -9.14 0.39 -7.35
N CYS A 94 -10.23 -0.29 -6.95
CA CYS A 94 -11.47 -0.29 -7.74
C CYS A 94 -12.73 -0.02 -6.90
N PRO A 95 -12.83 1.17 -6.27
CA PRO A 95 -14.02 1.52 -5.49
C PRO A 95 -15.27 1.49 -6.35
N ALA A 96 -16.38 1.01 -5.78
CA ALA A 96 -17.71 0.97 -6.39
C ALA A 96 -17.81 0.18 -7.71
N LEU A 97 -16.84 -0.68 -8.02
CA LEU A 97 -16.87 -1.54 -9.20
C LEU A 97 -17.63 -2.83 -8.86
N LEU A 98 -18.67 -3.13 -9.61
CA LEU A 98 -19.58 -4.28 -9.36
C LEU A 98 -19.86 -5.04 -10.64
N ASP A 99 -20.45 -6.23 -10.50
CA ASP A 99 -21.00 -7.06 -11.55
C ASP A 99 -20.04 -7.30 -12.73
N LEU A 100 -20.51 -7.05 -13.94
CA LEU A 100 -19.73 -7.29 -15.16
C LEU A 100 -18.47 -6.43 -15.23
N ASP A 101 -18.48 -5.22 -14.69
CA ASP A 101 -17.32 -4.36 -14.74
C ASP A 101 -16.25 -4.83 -13.74
N LEU A 102 -16.63 -5.35 -12.57
CA LEU A 102 -15.73 -6.05 -11.68
C LEU A 102 -15.14 -7.31 -12.35
N ALA A 103 -15.98 -8.10 -13.02
CA ALA A 103 -15.51 -9.28 -13.75
C ALA A 103 -14.51 -8.93 -14.86
N LYS A 104 -14.70 -7.82 -15.59
CA LYS A 104 -13.73 -7.35 -16.59
C LYS A 104 -12.40 -6.96 -15.97
N PHE A 105 -12.44 -6.29 -14.81
CA PHE A 105 -11.23 -5.90 -14.07
C PHE A 105 -10.43 -7.12 -13.64
N LEU A 106 -11.10 -8.10 -13.03
CA LEU A 106 -10.49 -9.37 -12.65
C LEU A 106 -9.96 -10.16 -13.86
N TYR A 107 -10.65 -10.09 -14.99
CA TYR A 107 -10.21 -10.75 -16.23
C TYR A 107 -8.85 -10.24 -16.72
N LEU A 108 -8.48 -9.00 -16.42
CA LEU A 108 -7.16 -8.45 -16.70
C LEU A 108 -6.06 -9.05 -15.80
N GLY A 109 -6.42 -9.79 -14.77
CA GLY A 109 -5.52 -10.47 -13.84
C GLY A 109 -5.35 -9.77 -12.50
N ILE A 110 -6.00 -8.62 -12.30
CA ILE A 110 -5.97 -7.88 -11.04
C ILE A 110 -6.81 -8.67 -10.03
N ASN A 111 -6.20 -9.09 -8.92
CA ASN A 111 -6.81 -10.04 -8.00
C ASN A 111 -6.66 -9.67 -6.52
N GLY A 112 -6.24 -8.44 -6.22
CA GLY A 112 -6.25 -7.82 -4.90
C GLY A 112 -6.99 -6.48 -4.93
N ASP A 113 -7.49 -6.02 -3.79
CA ASP A 113 -8.09 -4.68 -3.64
C ASP A 113 -8.08 -4.27 -2.15
N HIS A 114 -7.75 -3.01 -1.89
CA HIS A 114 -7.68 -2.43 -0.55
C HIS A 114 -8.65 -1.26 -0.34
N THR A 115 -9.42 -0.88 -1.37
CA THR A 115 -10.29 0.28 -1.26
C THR A 115 -11.45 0.06 -0.28
N GLU A 116 -12.00 1.15 0.24
CA GLU A 116 -13.15 1.06 1.14
C GLU A 116 -14.37 0.51 0.43
N HIS A 117 -14.99 -0.51 1.03
CA HIS A 117 -16.15 -1.20 0.49
C HIS A 117 -17.29 -1.32 1.49
N SER A 118 -18.50 -1.30 0.98
CA SER A 118 -19.68 -1.83 1.67
C SER A 118 -19.59 -3.36 1.80
N LEU A 119 -20.43 -3.95 2.65
CA LEU A 119 -20.47 -5.41 2.77
C LEU A 119 -20.84 -6.07 1.44
N GLU A 120 -21.83 -5.53 0.71
CA GLU A 120 -22.25 -6.05 -0.61
C GLU A 120 -21.10 -6.04 -1.63
N GLU A 121 -20.30 -5.00 -1.65
CA GLU A 121 -19.13 -4.89 -2.52
C GLU A 121 -18.05 -5.91 -2.13
N LEU A 122 -17.83 -6.14 -0.84
CA LEU A 122 -16.92 -7.18 -0.35
C LEU A 122 -17.40 -8.59 -0.71
N GLU A 123 -18.70 -8.87 -0.57
CA GLU A 123 -19.31 -10.14 -0.97
C GLU A 123 -19.03 -10.48 -2.43
N GLN A 124 -19.21 -9.51 -3.32
CA GLN A 124 -18.92 -9.71 -4.74
C GLN A 124 -17.45 -9.97 -5.02
N ARG A 125 -16.54 -9.29 -4.31
CA ARG A 125 -15.10 -9.49 -4.46
C ARG A 125 -14.67 -10.87 -4.00
N PHE A 126 -15.07 -11.27 -2.81
CA PHE A 126 -14.82 -12.62 -2.29
C PHE A 126 -15.42 -13.70 -3.18
N ALA A 127 -16.66 -13.53 -3.62
CA ALA A 127 -17.34 -14.49 -4.51
C ALA A 127 -16.62 -14.65 -5.87
N ASN A 128 -15.91 -13.63 -6.32
CA ASN A 128 -15.09 -13.66 -7.53
C ASN A 128 -13.62 -14.04 -7.27
N GLY A 129 -13.25 -14.40 -6.05
CA GLY A 129 -11.91 -14.87 -5.69
C GLY A 129 -10.85 -13.78 -5.55
N MET A 130 -11.26 -12.53 -5.35
CA MET A 130 -10.31 -11.46 -5.00
C MET A 130 -9.74 -11.67 -3.60
N PHE A 131 -8.47 -11.37 -3.45
CA PHE A 131 -7.83 -11.23 -2.15
C PHE A 131 -8.11 -9.82 -1.61
N MET A 132 -8.59 -9.73 -0.37
CA MET A 132 -8.96 -8.44 0.19
C MET A 132 -7.89 -7.94 1.17
N GLU A 133 -7.56 -6.67 1.05
CA GLU A 133 -6.62 -5.96 1.90
C GLU A 133 -7.42 -5.01 2.79
N ILE A 134 -7.71 -5.46 4.01
CA ILE A 134 -8.63 -4.80 4.94
C ILE A 134 -7.91 -3.68 5.68
N GLN A 135 -8.29 -2.43 5.37
CA GLN A 135 -7.86 -1.25 6.12
C GLN A 135 -8.81 -0.93 7.30
N GLU A 136 -8.41 0.04 8.13
CA GLU A 136 -9.17 0.46 9.31
C GLU A 136 -10.63 0.81 8.98
N LYS A 137 -10.87 1.52 7.87
CA LYS A 137 -12.22 1.94 7.43
C LYS A 137 -13.17 0.77 7.16
N MET A 138 -12.62 -0.38 6.76
CA MET A 138 -13.38 -1.60 6.52
C MET A 138 -13.44 -2.51 7.76
N LEU A 139 -12.64 -2.24 8.79
CA LEU A 139 -12.52 -3.09 9.96
C LEU A 139 -13.73 -2.90 10.90
N ARG A 140 -14.82 -3.55 10.56
CA ARG A 140 -16.11 -3.53 11.25
C ARG A 140 -16.53 -4.95 11.64
N ARG A 141 -17.30 -5.08 12.72
CA ARG A 141 -17.78 -6.38 13.22
C ARG A 141 -18.51 -7.17 12.14
N GLU A 142 -19.38 -6.54 11.38
CA GLU A 142 -20.15 -7.19 10.30
C GLU A 142 -19.26 -7.81 9.22
N VAL A 143 -18.13 -7.16 8.88
CA VAL A 143 -17.16 -7.66 7.91
C VAL A 143 -16.42 -8.88 8.48
N LEU A 144 -15.98 -8.81 9.74
CA LEU A 144 -15.30 -9.93 10.40
C LEU A 144 -16.24 -11.13 10.61
N ASP A 145 -17.50 -10.89 10.95
CA ASP A 145 -18.52 -11.92 11.08
C ASP A 145 -18.77 -12.60 9.73
N TYR A 146 -18.91 -11.83 8.65
CA TYR A 146 -19.07 -12.36 7.29
C TYR A 146 -17.88 -13.25 6.88
N ILE A 147 -16.65 -12.76 7.09
CA ILE A 147 -15.42 -13.53 6.79
C ILE A 147 -15.44 -14.87 7.53
N ARG A 148 -15.71 -14.85 8.84
CA ARG A 148 -15.75 -16.06 9.68
C ARG A 148 -16.85 -17.03 9.26
N GLU A 149 -18.07 -16.53 9.00
CA GLU A 149 -19.23 -17.35 8.62
C GLU A 149 -19.04 -18.06 7.26
N HIS A 150 -18.24 -17.49 6.38
CA HIS A 150 -17.97 -18.04 5.04
C HIS A 150 -16.60 -18.72 4.92
N GLY A 151 -15.80 -18.80 6.01
CA GLY A 151 -14.48 -19.43 5.99
C GLY A 151 -13.48 -18.74 5.09
N LEU A 152 -13.45 -17.40 5.12
CA LEU A 152 -12.64 -16.55 4.22
C LEU A 152 -11.35 -16.04 4.86
N GLU A 153 -10.92 -16.63 5.97
CA GLU A 153 -9.74 -16.19 6.75
C GLU A 153 -8.43 -16.23 5.95
N GLU A 154 -8.35 -17.10 4.94
CA GLU A 154 -7.17 -17.20 4.06
C GLU A 154 -7.19 -16.20 2.89
N HIS A 155 -8.30 -15.45 2.73
CA HIS A 155 -8.53 -14.62 1.56
C HIS A 155 -8.40 -13.13 1.83
N PHE A 156 -7.83 -12.75 2.98
CA PHE A 156 -7.56 -11.35 3.29
C PHE A 156 -6.29 -11.16 4.13
N CYS A 157 -5.80 -9.94 4.16
CA CYS A 157 -4.81 -9.46 5.13
C CYS A 157 -5.19 -8.07 5.63
N PHE A 158 -4.51 -7.62 6.69
CA PHE A 158 -4.60 -6.23 7.12
C PHE A 158 -3.57 -5.37 6.41
N VAL A 159 -4.00 -4.16 6.02
CA VAL A 159 -3.14 -3.11 5.47
C VAL A 159 -3.50 -1.77 6.10
N THR A 160 -2.55 -0.86 6.15
CA THR A 160 -2.78 0.47 6.72
C THR A 160 -3.16 1.51 5.68
N ASP A 161 -2.73 1.31 4.43
CA ASP A 161 -2.79 2.34 3.39
C ASP A 161 -2.06 3.61 3.85
N ASP A 162 -2.48 4.80 3.43
CA ASP A 162 -1.86 6.06 3.82
C ASP A 162 -2.04 6.35 5.33
N VAL A 163 -0.93 6.43 6.05
CA VAL A 163 -0.90 6.78 7.47
C VAL A 163 -0.12 8.07 7.67
N MET A 164 -0.77 9.09 8.22
CA MET A 164 -0.12 10.34 8.56
C MET A 164 0.87 10.17 9.72
N ALA A 165 1.92 10.97 9.74
CA ALA A 165 3.00 10.85 10.70
C ALA A 165 2.54 11.01 12.17
N ASP A 166 1.56 11.85 12.45
CA ASP A 166 0.93 12.02 13.76
C ASP A 166 0.13 10.79 14.17
N THR A 167 -0.65 10.21 13.26
CA THR A 167 -1.40 8.97 13.47
C THR A 167 -0.44 7.82 13.76
N LEU A 168 0.60 7.67 12.95
CA LEU A 168 1.64 6.66 13.16
C LEU A 168 2.29 6.78 14.55
N CYS A 169 2.56 8.01 14.99
CA CYS A 169 3.21 8.27 16.28
C CYS A 169 2.27 8.01 17.48
N ILE A 170 0.99 8.36 17.36
CA ILE A 170 0.03 8.32 18.47
C ILE A 170 -0.70 6.98 18.57
N GLN A 171 -1.14 6.44 17.45
CA GLN A 171 -2.00 5.24 17.41
C GLN A 171 -1.20 3.96 17.11
N GLY A 172 -0.11 4.07 16.36
CA GLY A 172 0.67 2.96 15.84
C GLY A 172 0.38 2.72 14.35
N HIS A 173 0.76 1.56 13.88
CA HIS A 173 0.67 1.15 12.48
C HIS A 173 -0.19 -0.11 12.36
N LEU A 174 0.32 -1.17 11.74
CA LEU A 174 -0.38 -2.44 11.59
C LEU A 174 -0.76 -3.09 12.94
N ASP A 175 0.01 -2.85 13.99
CA ASP A 175 -0.31 -3.28 15.35
C ASP A 175 -1.61 -2.66 15.89
N ALA A 176 -1.95 -1.44 15.48
CA ALA A 176 -3.23 -0.82 15.82
C ALA A 176 -4.41 -1.55 15.17
N LEU A 177 -4.27 -1.98 13.90
CA LEU A 177 -5.30 -2.77 13.22
C LEU A 177 -5.48 -4.14 13.88
N VAL A 178 -4.39 -4.80 14.28
CA VAL A 178 -4.45 -6.07 15.02
C VAL A 178 -5.23 -5.90 16.33
N ARG A 179 -4.90 -4.89 17.13
CA ARG A 179 -5.65 -4.58 18.37
C ARG A 179 -7.12 -4.31 18.08
N ARG A 180 -7.40 -3.51 17.06
CA ARG A 180 -8.78 -3.19 16.67
C ARG A 180 -9.57 -4.42 16.23
N ALA A 181 -8.98 -5.32 15.48
CA ALA A 181 -9.61 -6.58 15.09
C ALA A 181 -9.95 -7.44 16.32
N MET A 182 -9.03 -7.53 17.29
CA MET A 182 -9.25 -8.24 18.55
C MET A 182 -10.38 -7.62 19.39
N GLU A 183 -10.44 -6.30 19.50
CA GLU A 183 -11.54 -5.57 20.15
C GLU A 183 -12.90 -5.85 19.49
N LEU A 184 -12.91 -6.07 18.19
CA LEU A 184 -14.10 -6.45 17.43
C LEU A 184 -14.47 -7.92 17.56
N GLY A 185 -13.65 -8.71 18.28
CA GLY A 185 -13.91 -10.10 18.62
C GLY A 185 -13.18 -11.13 17.76
N MET A 186 -12.20 -10.72 16.94
CA MET A 186 -11.32 -11.66 16.25
C MET A 186 -10.36 -12.30 17.26
N PRO A 187 -10.16 -13.64 17.22
CA PRO A 187 -9.11 -14.28 18.04
C PRO A 187 -7.72 -13.70 17.73
N ALA A 188 -6.90 -13.53 18.77
CA ALA A 188 -5.56 -12.94 18.63
C ALA A 188 -4.70 -13.68 17.61
N GLU A 189 -4.74 -15.02 17.63
CA GLU A 189 -3.99 -15.86 16.69
C GLU A 189 -4.41 -15.61 15.25
N GLN A 190 -5.71 -15.44 15.00
CA GLN A 190 -6.22 -15.13 13.67
C GLN A 190 -5.82 -13.72 13.23
N ALA A 191 -5.88 -12.74 14.14
CA ALA A 191 -5.46 -11.37 13.82
C ALA A 191 -3.96 -11.31 13.47
N VAL A 192 -3.12 -12.02 14.22
CA VAL A 192 -1.68 -12.14 13.91
C VAL A 192 -1.45 -12.86 12.59
N TYR A 193 -2.21 -13.93 12.33
CA TYR A 193 -2.13 -14.68 11.08
C TYR A 193 -2.39 -13.81 9.86
N ASN A 194 -3.44 -12.99 9.91
CA ASN A 194 -3.80 -12.06 8.83
C ASN A 194 -2.91 -10.81 8.76
N ALA A 195 -2.14 -10.53 9.78
CA ALA A 195 -1.14 -9.46 9.78
C ALA A 195 0.26 -9.92 9.35
N SER A 196 0.51 -11.23 9.25
CA SER A 196 1.87 -11.76 8.99
C SER A 196 1.90 -12.84 7.91
N PHE A 197 1.16 -13.94 8.10
CA PHE A 197 1.25 -15.10 7.22
C PHE A 197 0.52 -14.87 5.89
N THR A 198 -0.72 -14.40 5.92
CA THR A 198 -1.49 -14.18 4.70
C THR A 198 -0.87 -13.12 3.77
N PRO A 199 -0.37 -11.95 4.26
CA PRO A 199 0.31 -11.00 3.38
C PRO A 199 1.63 -11.56 2.82
N ALA A 200 2.40 -12.31 3.61
CA ALA A 200 3.62 -12.96 3.11
C ALA A 200 3.30 -13.96 1.98
N ARG A 201 2.25 -14.76 2.17
CA ARG A 201 1.75 -15.68 1.14
C ARG A 201 1.25 -14.95 -0.11
N ARG A 202 0.49 -13.87 0.08
CA ARG A 202 -0.02 -13.03 -0.99
C ARG A 202 1.09 -12.50 -1.88
N MET A 203 2.17 -12.01 -1.27
CA MET A 203 3.32 -11.43 -1.97
C MET A 203 4.38 -12.46 -2.38
N ASN A 204 4.10 -13.76 -2.30
CA ASN A 204 5.04 -14.85 -2.58
C ASN A 204 6.34 -14.80 -1.75
N LEU A 205 6.32 -14.16 -0.58
CA LEU A 205 7.45 -14.06 0.34
C LEU A 205 7.47 -15.31 1.25
N LEU A 206 7.81 -16.45 0.67
CA LEU A 206 7.68 -17.75 1.33
C LEU A 206 8.73 -18.01 2.42
N ASP A 207 9.73 -17.16 2.54
CA ASP A 207 10.80 -17.23 3.55
C ASP A 207 10.44 -16.57 4.89
N ARG A 208 9.25 -15.96 5.02
CA ARG A 208 8.79 -15.21 6.19
C ARG A 208 7.31 -15.45 6.49
N GLY A 209 6.73 -14.67 7.40
CA GLY A 209 5.31 -14.74 7.81
C GLY A 209 4.99 -15.83 8.83
N ALA A 210 5.94 -16.69 9.20
CA ALA A 210 5.78 -17.71 10.22
C ALA A 210 7.10 -18.02 10.92
N ILE A 211 7.05 -18.42 12.19
CA ILE A 211 8.20 -18.90 12.94
C ILE A 211 8.34 -20.40 12.67
N ALA A 212 9.27 -20.76 11.79
CA ALA A 212 9.52 -22.15 11.41
C ALA A 212 10.97 -22.35 10.95
N PRO A 213 11.51 -23.58 11.03
CA PRO A 213 12.85 -23.88 10.50
C PRO A 213 12.99 -23.48 9.04
N GLY A 214 14.08 -22.80 8.70
CA GLY A 214 14.38 -22.33 7.35
C GLY A 214 13.75 -20.98 6.98
N LYS A 215 12.96 -20.38 7.87
CA LYS A 215 12.40 -19.02 7.71
C LYS A 215 13.36 -17.97 8.26
N ILE A 216 13.25 -16.76 7.75
CA ILE A 216 13.93 -15.58 8.31
C ILE A 216 13.44 -15.38 9.75
N ALA A 217 14.38 -15.12 10.67
CA ALA A 217 14.06 -14.92 12.07
C ALA A 217 13.61 -13.47 12.35
N ASP A 218 12.49 -13.09 11.73
CA ASP A 218 11.78 -11.82 11.94
C ASP A 218 10.56 -12.11 12.81
N PHE A 219 10.55 -11.62 14.05
CA PHE A 219 9.46 -11.88 14.98
C PHE A 219 9.32 -10.80 16.05
N LEU A 220 8.15 -10.77 16.67
CA LEU A 220 7.84 -9.93 17.81
C LEU A 220 7.83 -10.76 19.10
N LEU A 221 8.25 -10.16 20.22
CA LEU A 221 7.91 -10.64 21.55
C LEU A 221 6.79 -9.78 22.12
N LEU A 222 5.74 -10.41 22.56
CA LEU A 222 4.65 -9.75 23.25
C LEU A 222 4.83 -9.94 24.76
N SER A 223 4.60 -8.90 25.53
CA SER A 223 4.50 -9.01 27.01
C SER A 223 3.09 -9.41 27.44
N ASP A 224 2.11 -9.16 26.58
CA ASP A 224 0.71 -9.49 26.80
C ASP A 224 0.03 -9.69 25.44
N LEU A 225 -0.61 -10.86 25.29
CA LEU A 225 -1.32 -11.21 24.05
C LEU A 225 -2.69 -10.54 23.97
N ASP A 226 -3.39 -10.39 25.09
CA ASP A 226 -4.76 -9.85 25.10
C ASP A 226 -4.78 -8.36 24.67
N THR A 227 -3.75 -7.63 25.03
CA THR A 227 -3.58 -6.22 24.63
C THR A 227 -2.66 -6.04 23.42
N PHE A 228 -2.13 -7.13 22.88
CA PHE A 228 -1.11 -7.14 21.83
C PHE A 228 0.06 -6.17 22.13
N ALA A 229 0.58 -6.28 23.37
CA ALA A 229 1.62 -5.38 23.85
C ALA A 229 3.01 -5.84 23.40
N VAL A 230 3.55 -5.25 22.35
CA VAL A 230 4.89 -5.56 21.84
C VAL A 230 5.94 -5.14 22.86
N SER A 231 6.85 -6.05 23.23
CA SER A 231 7.98 -5.83 24.15
C SER A 231 9.33 -5.80 23.45
N ALA A 232 9.48 -6.49 22.32
CA ALA A 232 10.69 -6.42 21.50
C ALA A 232 10.40 -6.82 20.05
N THR A 233 11.21 -6.29 19.12
CA THR A 233 11.20 -6.62 17.70
C THR A 233 12.53 -7.20 17.29
N TYR A 234 12.50 -8.31 16.60
CA TYR A 234 13.66 -9.00 16.07
C TYR A 234 13.65 -9.01 14.54
N LYS A 235 14.81 -8.69 13.96
CA LYS A 235 15.08 -8.74 12.51
C LYS A 235 16.30 -9.61 12.26
N ASN A 236 16.17 -10.64 11.43
CA ASN A 236 17.24 -11.60 11.17
C ASN A 236 17.84 -12.19 12.48
N GLY A 237 17.01 -12.44 13.47
CA GLY A 237 17.43 -12.94 14.79
C GLY A 237 18.12 -11.92 15.70
N LYS A 238 18.25 -10.66 15.27
CA LYS A 238 18.81 -9.57 16.08
C LYS A 238 17.69 -8.71 16.67
N CYS A 239 17.77 -8.40 17.95
CA CYS A 239 16.85 -7.43 18.56
C CYS A 239 17.15 -6.04 18.02
N ILE A 240 16.19 -5.44 17.31
CA ILE A 240 16.31 -4.10 16.74
C ILE A 240 15.56 -3.05 17.55
N TRP A 241 14.62 -3.47 18.38
CA TRP A 241 13.87 -2.60 19.27
C TRP A 241 13.43 -3.36 20.52
N ARG A 242 13.43 -2.67 21.68
CA ARG A 242 12.92 -3.20 22.95
C ARG A 242 12.27 -2.09 23.76
N ARG A 243 11.08 -2.37 24.29
CA ARG A 243 10.36 -1.42 25.16
C ARG A 243 11.18 -1.04 26.38
N GLY A 244 11.28 0.26 26.67
CA GLY A 244 11.99 0.79 27.83
C GLY A 244 13.51 0.89 27.68
N GLN A 245 14.06 0.49 26.54
CA GLN A 245 15.43 0.89 26.18
C GLN A 245 15.37 2.28 25.54
N ASP A 246 16.04 3.23 26.16
CA ASP A 246 16.17 4.58 25.63
C ASP A 246 16.92 4.50 24.29
N GLU A 247 16.36 5.11 23.23
CA GLU A 247 16.98 5.13 21.89
C GLU A 247 18.41 5.75 21.93
N ARG A 248 18.75 6.45 23.00
CA ARG A 248 20.06 7.05 23.24
C ARG A 248 21.14 6.08 23.69
N GLU A 249 20.79 4.85 24.13
CA GLU A 249 21.73 3.82 24.58
C GLU A 249 22.00 2.74 23.51
N GLN A 250 21.33 2.76 22.37
CA GLN A 250 21.77 1.95 21.26
C GLN A 250 23.12 2.51 20.78
N PRO A 251 24.21 1.70 20.84
CA PRO A 251 25.45 2.15 20.23
C PRO A 251 25.09 2.54 18.80
N ALA A 252 25.41 3.76 18.43
CA ALA A 252 25.28 4.20 17.06
C ALA A 252 26.03 3.14 16.22
N GLN A 253 25.30 2.15 15.71
CA GLN A 253 25.80 1.47 14.53
C GLN A 253 26.08 2.62 13.60
N GLU A 254 27.31 2.71 13.14
CA GLU A 254 27.70 3.70 12.14
C GLU A 254 26.64 3.61 11.04
N GLN A 255 25.54 4.31 11.28
CA GLN A 255 24.56 4.57 10.26
C GLN A 255 25.31 5.45 9.29
N HIS A 256 25.89 4.85 8.28
CA HIS A 256 26.13 5.54 7.05
C HIS A 256 24.74 5.86 6.43
N GLY A 257 23.90 6.51 7.24
CA GLY A 257 22.84 7.33 6.70
C GLY A 257 23.53 8.47 5.96
N PRO A 258 22.96 9.00 4.89
CA PRO A 258 23.56 10.13 4.20
C PRO A 258 23.89 11.18 5.25
N ASP A 259 25.16 11.60 5.25
CA ASP A 259 25.69 12.61 6.13
C ASP A 259 24.67 13.76 6.24
N ARG A 260 24.10 13.97 7.43
CA ARG A 260 23.06 14.99 7.68
C ARG A 260 23.53 16.43 7.38
N GLY A 261 24.77 16.59 6.94
CA GLY A 261 25.39 17.83 6.52
C GLY A 261 25.64 17.93 5.01
N GLN A 262 25.42 16.87 4.24
CA GLN A 262 25.49 16.99 2.79
C GLN A 262 24.15 17.50 2.25
N ASP A 263 24.22 18.57 1.50
CA ASP A 263 23.17 19.18 0.72
C ASP A 263 22.38 18.05 -0.02
N MET A 264 21.19 17.71 0.46
CA MET A 264 20.35 16.68 -0.18
C MET A 264 19.83 17.25 -1.49
N ARG A 265 20.67 17.21 -2.52
CA ARG A 265 20.27 17.56 -3.87
C ARG A 265 19.67 16.34 -4.53
N PHE A 266 18.44 16.47 -4.94
CA PHE A 266 17.85 15.48 -5.85
C PHE A 266 18.63 15.49 -7.17
N PRO A 267 18.67 14.34 -7.88
CA PRO A 267 19.19 14.33 -9.24
C PRO A 267 18.53 15.39 -10.12
N GLU A 268 19.28 15.99 -11.03
CA GLU A 268 18.82 17.08 -11.90
C GLU A 268 17.43 16.84 -12.57
N PRO A 269 17.08 15.60 -12.98
CA PRO A 269 15.76 15.32 -13.55
C PRO A 269 14.58 15.56 -12.62
N TYR A 270 14.79 15.69 -11.30
CA TYR A 270 13.71 15.99 -10.36
C TYR A 270 13.43 17.50 -10.23
N TYR A 271 14.39 18.33 -10.64
CA TYR A 271 14.17 19.76 -10.70
C TYR A 271 13.40 20.09 -11.97
N HIS A 272 12.48 21.04 -11.91
CA HIS A 272 11.62 21.42 -13.04
C HIS A 272 10.70 20.30 -13.55
N SER A 273 10.35 19.33 -12.69
CA SER A 273 9.42 18.25 -13.03
C SER A 273 7.94 18.65 -12.90
N ILE A 274 7.67 19.81 -12.29
CA ILE A 274 6.31 20.33 -12.14
C ILE A 274 6.02 21.27 -13.30
N HIS A 275 5.03 20.93 -14.11
CA HIS A 275 4.60 21.69 -15.29
C HIS A 275 3.27 22.38 -14.99
N LEU A 276 3.33 23.49 -14.25
CA LEU A 276 2.18 24.35 -14.03
C LEU A 276 2.22 25.51 -15.02
N GLU A 277 1.12 25.77 -15.71
CA GLU A 277 0.97 27.02 -16.45
C GLU A 277 0.95 28.19 -15.45
N PHE A 278 1.79 29.18 -15.70
CA PHE A 278 1.82 30.38 -14.89
C PHE A 278 0.49 31.12 -14.99
N GLN A 279 -0.22 31.24 -13.90
CA GLN A 279 -1.49 31.99 -13.84
C GLN A 279 -1.18 33.42 -13.41
N GLU A 280 -1.35 34.37 -14.30
CA GLU A 280 -1.16 35.79 -14.01
C GLU A 280 -2.19 36.38 -13.03
N GLN A 281 -3.26 35.64 -12.72
CA GLN A 281 -4.34 36.12 -11.84
C GLN A 281 -4.10 35.67 -10.40
N SER A 282 -3.87 36.64 -9.53
CA SER A 282 -3.83 36.44 -8.08
C SER A 282 -5.24 36.35 -7.42
N ARG A 283 -6.31 36.39 -8.19
CA ARG A 283 -7.69 36.31 -7.72
C ARG A 283 -8.51 35.41 -8.62
N PHE A 284 -9.20 34.47 -8.00
CA PHE A 284 -10.18 33.60 -8.67
C PHE A 284 -11.58 34.06 -8.26
N GLU A 285 -12.42 34.35 -9.24
CA GLU A 285 -13.84 34.59 -8.99
C GLU A 285 -14.56 33.23 -9.08
N VAL A 286 -15.06 32.75 -7.95
CA VAL A 286 -15.90 31.57 -7.90
C VAL A 286 -17.35 32.01 -7.93
N PRO A 287 -18.10 31.75 -9.01
CA PRO A 287 -19.53 32.07 -9.05
C PRO A 287 -20.25 31.23 -8.00
N MET A 288 -21.02 31.89 -7.16
CA MET A 288 -21.74 31.24 -6.07
C MET A 288 -23.23 31.53 -6.16
N GLU A 289 -24.03 30.49 -6.21
CA GLU A 289 -25.47 30.56 -6.05
C GLU A 289 -25.81 30.37 -4.55
N SER A 290 -25.87 31.46 -3.81
CA SER A 290 -26.32 31.42 -2.41
C SER A 290 -26.99 32.75 -2.02
N ASP A 291 -28.20 32.66 -1.52
CA ASP A 291 -28.97 33.77 -0.98
C ASP A 291 -28.62 34.16 0.49
N SER A 292 -27.68 33.46 1.11
CA SER A 292 -27.25 33.72 2.48
C SER A 292 -25.80 34.22 2.53
N GLY A 293 -25.60 35.43 3.00
CA GLY A 293 -24.44 36.28 2.87
C GLY A 293 -23.13 35.86 3.56
N THR A 294 -22.87 34.59 3.85
CA THR A 294 -21.56 34.16 4.41
C THR A 294 -21.10 32.85 3.80
N VAL A 295 -19.93 32.87 3.16
CA VAL A 295 -19.31 31.73 2.57
C VAL A 295 -17.94 31.50 3.20
N MET A 296 -17.67 30.29 3.65
CA MET A 296 -16.34 29.89 4.06
C MET A 296 -15.55 29.34 2.87
N VAL A 297 -14.51 30.03 2.49
CA VAL A 297 -13.58 29.57 1.45
C VAL A 297 -12.32 29.07 2.12
N ARG A 298 -11.91 27.83 1.80
CA ARG A 298 -10.63 27.29 2.22
C ARG A 298 -9.58 27.69 1.18
N VAL A 299 -8.65 28.55 1.57
CA VAL A 299 -7.52 28.94 0.72
C VAL A 299 -6.35 28.01 1.06
N MET A 300 -5.79 27.35 0.05
CA MET A 300 -4.47 26.74 0.17
C MET A 300 -3.43 27.79 -0.26
N GLU A 301 -2.55 28.16 0.65
CA GLU A 301 -1.28 28.81 0.30
C GLU A 301 -0.29 27.70 -0.11
N ILE A 302 0.28 27.87 -1.30
CA ILE A 302 1.32 26.97 -1.84
C ILE A 302 2.68 27.62 -1.56
#